data_20149e4830fa533dc366103dca88892c
#
_entry.id   20149e4830fa533dc366103dca88892c
#
_cell.length_a   1.000
_cell.length_b   1.000
_cell.length_c   1.000
_cell.angle_alpha   90.00
_cell.angle_beta   90.00
_cell.angle_gamma   90.00
#
_symmetry.space_group_name_H-M   'P 1'
#
loop_
_entity.id
_entity.type
_entity.pdbx_description
1 polymer ?
#
loop_
_entity_poly.entity_id
_entity_poly.type
_entity_poly.pdbx_seq_one_letter_code
_entity_poly.pdbx_strand_id
1 'polypeptide(L)'
;MDTDSAQVRLGAIGIVAISLFLALFARLWFLQGIERQEFEATSVSNRLRVIQTEGPRGRILDRNGKVIVDNRTTIVVSLDREPLREKVGGLDDSVEEDIPKIREELWGDFERIATALTSLGVPTTPDDVWGRFMDKRYSPQEPVPVAEDVSVEVEQYLVERAVDFPGVIVARKTVREYPYGPLAAHVLGYVGEINEEELLARGVEAVSYTHLTLPTKEGE
;
A
#
# COMPACT_ATOMS: atom_id res chain seq x y z
N MET A 1 55.49 7.37 48.28
CA MET A 1 55.70 7.89 46.91
C MET A 1 54.60 7.45 45.88
N ASP A 2 53.48 6.93 46.33
CA ASP A 2 52.46 6.35 45.39
C ASP A 2 51.19 7.18 45.17
N THR A 3 51.00 8.24 45.94
CA THR A 3 49.80 9.11 45.82
C THR A 3 49.81 10.01 44.58
N ASP A 4 51.01 10.48 44.16
CA ASP A 4 51.11 11.32 42.95
C ASP A 4 50.80 10.56 41.66
N SER A 5 51.17 9.28 41.57
CA SER A 5 50.87 8.45 40.40
C SER A 5 49.40 8.11 40.27
N ALA A 6 48.70 7.98 41.41
CA ALA A 6 47.25 7.74 41.41
C ALA A 6 46.46 8.99 41.00
N GLN A 7 46.89 10.17 41.45
CA GLN A 7 46.25 11.43 41.07
C GLN A 7 46.42 11.74 39.58
N VAL A 8 47.59 11.48 39.01
CA VAL A 8 47.82 11.65 37.57
C VAL A 8 46.99 10.69 36.75
N ARG A 9 46.85 9.43 37.17
CA ARG A 9 45.98 8.43 36.48
C ARG A 9 44.52 8.82 36.57
N LEU A 10 44.03 9.27 37.72
CA LEU A 10 42.65 9.76 37.87
C LEU A 10 42.41 11.02 37.04
N GLY A 11 43.36 11.94 36.97
CA GLY A 11 43.29 13.11 36.11
C GLY A 11 43.19 12.74 34.61
N ALA A 12 44.04 11.79 34.19
CA ALA A 12 44.01 11.32 32.80
C ALA A 12 42.65 10.66 32.44
N ILE A 13 42.11 9.82 33.33
CA ILE A 13 40.78 9.21 33.14
C ILE A 13 39.68 10.28 33.09
N GLY A 14 39.77 11.30 33.97
CA GLY A 14 38.82 12.42 33.97
C GLY A 14 38.85 13.22 32.67
N ILE A 15 40.04 13.50 32.11
CA ILE A 15 40.18 14.20 30.83
C ILE A 15 39.57 13.37 29.69
N VAL A 16 39.83 12.05 29.65
CA VAL A 16 39.24 11.16 28.63
C VAL A 16 37.72 11.12 28.76
N ALA A 17 37.20 11.01 29.97
CA ALA A 17 35.75 11.00 30.19
C ALA A 17 35.10 12.32 29.74
N ILE A 18 35.70 13.47 30.10
CA ILE A 18 35.19 14.78 29.69
C ILE A 18 35.24 14.94 28.16
N SER A 19 36.32 14.50 27.50
CA SER A 19 36.44 14.58 26.04
C SER A 19 35.38 13.73 25.32
N LEU A 20 35.07 12.53 25.83
CA LEU A 20 34.02 11.69 25.32
C LEU A 20 32.62 12.33 25.49
N PHE A 21 32.38 12.92 26.68
CA PHE A 21 31.14 13.64 26.93
C PHE A 21 30.97 14.85 25.99
N LEU A 22 32.03 15.62 25.78
CA LEU A 22 32.02 16.74 24.85
C LEU A 22 31.76 16.30 23.39
N ALA A 23 32.38 15.20 22.98
CA ALA A 23 32.13 14.64 21.64
C ALA A 23 30.68 14.16 21.47
N LEU A 24 30.10 13.49 22.46
CA LEU A 24 28.70 13.07 22.46
C LEU A 24 27.75 14.29 22.46
N PHE A 25 28.06 15.30 23.27
CA PHE A 25 27.28 16.53 23.33
C PHE A 25 27.30 17.29 21.98
N ALA A 26 28.49 17.41 21.37
CA ALA A 26 28.63 18.03 20.07
C ALA A 26 27.87 17.27 18.97
N ARG A 27 27.91 15.94 19.01
CA ARG A 27 27.14 15.09 18.08
C ARG A 27 25.63 15.24 18.28
N LEU A 28 25.19 15.28 19.54
CA LEU A 28 23.77 15.48 19.86
C LEU A 28 23.27 16.85 19.40
N TRP A 29 24.09 17.89 19.65
CA TRP A 29 23.82 19.24 19.19
C TRP A 29 23.72 19.33 17.67
N PHE A 30 24.63 18.65 16.95
CA PHE A 30 24.61 18.58 15.49
C PHE A 30 23.34 17.94 14.96
N LEU A 31 22.96 16.76 15.49
CA LEU A 31 21.74 16.03 15.09
C LEU A 31 20.45 16.81 15.42
N GLN A 32 20.40 17.45 16.57
CA GLN A 32 19.20 18.18 17.00
C GLN A 32 19.07 19.59 16.40
N GLY A 33 20.20 20.22 16.06
CA GLY A 33 20.22 21.60 15.57
C GLY A 33 20.22 21.71 14.05
N ILE A 34 21.02 20.91 13.36
CA ILE A 34 21.26 21.06 11.91
C ILE A 34 20.39 20.11 11.10
N GLU A 35 20.26 18.86 11.53
CA GLU A 35 19.50 17.84 10.77
C GLU A 35 18.01 17.75 11.19
N ARG A 36 17.58 18.55 12.16
CA ARG A 36 16.21 18.51 12.67
C ARG A 36 15.15 18.65 11.60
N GLN A 37 15.32 19.54 10.64
CA GLN A 37 14.35 19.79 9.57
C GLN A 37 14.21 18.60 8.62
N GLU A 38 15.30 17.89 8.35
CA GLU A 38 15.30 16.72 7.48
C GLU A 38 14.64 15.52 8.17
N PHE A 39 14.92 15.31 9.47
CA PHE A 39 14.27 14.27 10.26
C PHE A 39 12.79 14.57 10.54
N GLU A 40 12.39 15.83 10.74
CA GLU A 40 10.99 16.21 10.87
C GLU A 40 10.23 15.96 9.54
N ALA A 41 10.80 16.32 8.40
CA ALA A 41 10.20 16.05 7.09
C ALA A 41 10.02 14.55 6.82
N THR A 42 11.03 13.75 7.13
CA THR A 42 10.98 12.29 6.99
C THR A 42 9.97 11.65 7.97
N SER A 43 9.93 12.14 9.21
CA SER A 43 8.98 11.65 10.22
C SER A 43 7.54 11.99 9.88
N VAL A 44 7.27 13.16 9.32
CA VAL A 44 5.93 13.57 8.85
C VAL A 44 5.54 12.74 7.62
N SER A 45 6.46 12.54 6.68
CA SER A 45 6.23 11.70 5.50
C SER A 45 5.88 10.25 5.86
N ASN A 46 6.56 9.68 6.85
CA ASN A 46 6.28 8.33 7.33
C ASN A 46 4.96 8.19 8.11
N ARG A 47 4.42 9.29 8.64
CA ARG A 47 3.13 9.29 9.37
C ARG A 47 1.93 9.58 8.48
N LEU A 48 2.14 10.21 7.33
CA LEU A 48 1.08 10.58 6.43
C LEU A 48 0.87 9.46 5.39
N ARG A 49 -0.12 8.63 5.64
CA ARG A 49 -0.64 7.74 4.59
C ARG A 49 -1.64 8.55 3.75
N VAL A 50 -1.23 8.94 2.55
CA VAL A 50 -2.13 9.60 1.61
C VAL A 50 -3.06 8.53 1.01
N ILE A 51 -4.30 8.50 1.48
CA ILE A 51 -5.33 7.65 0.89
C ILE A 51 -5.91 8.43 -0.29
N GLN A 52 -5.58 8.02 -1.49
CA GLN A 52 -6.20 8.58 -2.68
C GLN A 52 -7.56 7.93 -2.90
N THR A 53 -8.60 8.72 -2.83
CA THR A 53 -9.95 8.28 -3.15
C THR A 53 -10.28 8.69 -4.58
N GLU A 54 -10.50 7.70 -5.43
CA GLU A 54 -10.92 7.96 -6.81
C GLU A 54 -12.30 8.62 -6.83
N GLY A 55 -12.41 9.78 -7.49
CA GLY A 55 -13.68 10.43 -7.71
C GLY A 55 -14.56 9.64 -8.70
N PRO A 56 -15.89 9.62 -8.51
CA PRO A 56 -16.78 9.01 -9.48
C PRO A 56 -16.69 9.76 -10.82
N ARG A 57 -16.60 8.99 -11.90
CA ARG A 57 -16.51 9.56 -13.25
C ARG A 57 -17.88 10.08 -13.71
N GLY A 58 -17.87 11.02 -14.64
CA GLY A 58 -19.11 11.52 -15.28
C GLY A 58 -19.88 10.41 -16.02
N ARG A 59 -21.19 10.53 -16.11
CA ARG A 59 -22.04 9.67 -16.95
C ARG A 59 -21.81 9.99 -18.42
N ILE A 60 -21.97 8.98 -19.27
CA ILE A 60 -22.00 9.18 -20.72
C ILE A 60 -23.43 8.98 -21.19
N LEU A 61 -23.96 9.98 -21.86
CA LEU A 61 -25.34 10.00 -22.35
C LEU A 61 -25.35 9.98 -23.88
N ASP A 62 -26.43 9.48 -24.46
CA ASP A 62 -26.72 9.63 -25.87
C ASP A 62 -27.29 11.03 -26.18
N ARG A 63 -27.55 11.34 -27.45
CA ARG A 63 -28.14 12.61 -27.89
C ARG A 63 -29.53 12.88 -27.32
N ASN A 64 -30.22 11.85 -26.84
CA ASN A 64 -31.57 11.96 -26.26
C ASN A 64 -31.52 11.98 -24.72
N GLY A 65 -30.35 12.04 -24.12
CA GLY A 65 -30.15 12.03 -22.68
C GLY A 65 -30.24 10.65 -22.03
N LYS A 66 -30.24 9.57 -22.82
CA LYS A 66 -30.26 8.21 -22.30
C LYS A 66 -28.86 7.81 -21.84
N VAL A 67 -28.77 7.22 -20.64
CA VAL A 67 -27.48 6.82 -20.05
C VAL A 67 -26.91 5.63 -20.81
N ILE A 68 -25.73 5.77 -21.38
CA ILE A 68 -24.99 4.70 -22.06
C ILE A 68 -23.94 4.09 -21.12
N VAL A 69 -23.32 4.93 -20.28
CA VAL A 69 -22.35 4.48 -19.26
C VAL A 69 -22.65 5.20 -17.95
N ASP A 70 -22.78 4.44 -16.89
CA ASP A 70 -23.00 4.94 -15.53
C ASP A 70 -21.89 4.47 -14.59
N ASN A 71 -22.04 4.81 -13.32
CA ASN A 71 -21.24 4.31 -12.23
C ASN A 71 -22.12 3.52 -11.28
N ARG A 72 -21.63 2.38 -10.79
CA ARG A 72 -22.25 1.69 -9.68
C ARG A 72 -21.27 1.56 -8.53
N THR A 73 -21.78 1.58 -7.31
CA THR A 73 -20.98 1.30 -6.13
C THR A 73 -20.88 -0.22 -5.96
N THR A 74 -19.69 -0.70 -5.77
CA THR A 74 -19.41 -2.11 -5.48
C THR A 74 -18.61 -2.23 -4.19
N ILE A 75 -18.67 -3.38 -3.56
CA ILE A 75 -17.90 -3.71 -2.37
C ILE A 75 -16.67 -4.51 -2.81
N VAL A 76 -15.51 -4.05 -2.41
CA VAL A 76 -14.21 -4.66 -2.74
C VAL A 76 -13.54 -5.10 -1.46
N VAL A 77 -13.11 -6.34 -1.41
CA VAL A 77 -12.27 -6.90 -0.36
C VAL A 77 -10.83 -6.78 -0.82
N SER A 78 -10.03 -6.03 -0.10
CA SER A 78 -8.62 -5.78 -0.40
C SER A 78 -7.73 -6.29 0.73
N LEU A 79 -6.50 -6.62 0.40
CA LEU A 79 -5.47 -7.06 1.34
C LEU A 79 -4.45 -5.94 1.55
N ASP A 80 -4.39 -5.40 2.76
CA ASP A 80 -3.31 -4.52 3.19
C ASP A 80 -2.11 -5.38 3.58
N ARG A 81 -1.00 -5.13 2.93
CA ARG A 81 0.23 -5.92 3.12
C ARG A 81 1.02 -5.51 4.35
N GLU A 82 0.84 -4.29 4.84
CA GLU A 82 1.62 -3.75 5.95
C GLU A 82 1.45 -4.54 7.26
N PRO A 83 0.24 -4.84 7.76
CA PRO A 83 0.05 -5.65 8.97
C PRO A 83 0.58 -7.08 8.82
N LEU A 84 0.52 -7.64 7.62
CA LEU A 84 1.02 -8.98 7.34
C LEU A 84 2.56 -9.02 7.30
N ARG A 85 3.20 -7.99 6.74
CA ARG A 85 4.66 -7.84 6.76
C ARG A 85 5.19 -7.61 8.17
N GLU A 86 4.49 -6.83 8.97
CA GLU A 86 4.85 -6.63 10.39
C GLU A 86 4.82 -7.95 11.16
N LYS A 87 3.84 -8.81 10.90
CA LYS A 87 3.74 -10.15 11.51
C LYS A 87 4.94 -11.03 11.17
N VAL A 88 5.43 -10.95 9.95
CA VAL A 88 6.57 -11.76 9.47
C VAL A 88 7.92 -11.24 9.97
N GLY A 89 7.96 -10.05 10.57
CA GLY A 89 9.06 -9.57 11.41
C GLY A 89 10.42 -9.49 10.73
N GLY A 90 10.56 -8.73 9.63
CA GLY A 90 11.86 -8.42 9.02
C GLY A 90 12.29 -9.34 7.89
N LEU A 91 11.45 -10.27 7.44
CA LEU A 91 11.62 -10.96 6.16
C LEU A 91 11.21 -10.00 5.02
N ASP A 92 11.96 -10.02 3.94
CA ASP A 92 11.75 -9.13 2.79
C ASP A 92 11.20 -9.91 1.60
N ASP A 93 10.03 -9.54 1.12
CA ASP A 93 9.39 -10.16 -0.06
C ASP A 93 10.11 -9.85 -1.39
N SER A 94 11.08 -8.96 -1.38
CA SER A 94 12.00 -8.75 -2.51
C SER A 94 13.19 -9.72 -2.51
N VAL A 95 13.45 -10.43 -1.40
CA VAL A 95 14.51 -11.43 -1.26
C VAL A 95 13.94 -12.81 -1.54
N GLU A 96 14.43 -13.45 -2.58
CA GLU A 96 13.92 -14.76 -3.05
C GLU A 96 14.05 -15.88 -1.99
N GLU A 97 15.07 -15.81 -1.14
CA GLU A 97 15.29 -16.79 -0.05
C GLU A 97 14.29 -16.67 1.10
N ASP A 98 13.65 -15.50 1.25
CA ASP A 98 12.68 -15.26 2.32
C ASP A 98 11.24 -15.60 1.91
N ILE A 99 10.95 -15.62 0.61
CA ILE A 99 9.62 -15.91 0.06
C ILE A 99 9.00 -17.21 0.62
N PRO A 100 9.73 -18.36 0.70
CA PRO A 100 9.15 -19.58 1.26
C PRO A 100 8.80 -19.47 2.73
N LYS A 101 9.62 -18.74 3.53
CA LYS A 101 9.39 -18.54 4.96
C LYS A 101 8.17 -17.61 5.20
N ILE A 102 8.06 -16.54 4.41
CA ILE A 102 6.90 -15.63 4.43
C ILE A 102 5.62 -16.40 4.12
N ARG A 103 5.68 -17.25 3.09
CA ARG A 103 4.54 -18.08 2.71
C ARG A 103 4.13 -19.04 3.82
N GLU A 104 5.07 -19.73 4.45
CA GLU A 104 4.81 -20.65 5.55
C GLU A 104 4.16 -19.96 6.74
N GLU A 105 4.67 -18.78 7.12
CA GLU A 105 4.16 -18.00 8.26
C GLU A 105 2.75 -17.45 8.02
N LEU A 106 2.47 -16.95 6.82
CA LEU A 106 1.20 -16.32 6.47
C LEU A 106 0.15 -17.29 5.91
N TRP A 107 0.53 -18.53 5.62
CA TRP A 107 -0.35 -19.50 4.96
C TRP A 107 -1.67 -19.71 5.73
N GLY A 108 -1.59 -19.81 7.05
CA GLY A 108 -2.78 -19.97 7.90
C GLY A 108 -3.74 -18.77 7.85
N ASP A 109 -3.23 -17.56 7.65
CA ASP A 109 -4.06 -16.37 7.48
C ASP A 109 -4.74 -16.38 6.10
N PHE A 110 -4.00 -16.75 5.06
CA PHE A 110 -4.54 -16.84 3.69
C PHE A 110 -5.59 -17.95 3.56
N GLU A 111 -5.38 -19.09 4.23
CA GLU A 111 -6.35 -20.18 4.27
C GLU A 111 -7.66 -19.74 4.97
N ARG A 112 -7.56 -18.99 6.07
CA ARG A 112 -8.75 -18.45 6.75
C ARG A 112 -9.50 -17.45 5.88
N ILE A 113 -8.80 -16.52 5.22
CA ILE A 113 -9.41 -15.54 4.31
C ILE A 113 -10.11 -16.25 3.16
N ALA A 114 -9.42 -17.18 2.50
CA ALA A 114 -9.96 -17.93 1.36
C ALA A 114 -11.17 -18.79 1.77
N THR A 115 -11.11 -19.46 2.92
CA THR A 115 -12.22 -20.26 3.44
C THR A 115 -13.43 -19.39 3.77
N ALA A 116 -13.23 -18.23 4.40
CA ALA A 116 -14.30 -17.31 4.71
C ALA A 116 -14.98 -16.79 3.44
N LEU A 117 -14.21 -16.31 2.46
CA LEU A 117 -14.74 -15.82 1.18
C LEU A 117 -15.48 -16.92 0.42
N THR A 118 -14.92 -18.12 0.34
CA THR A 118 -15.56 -19.26 -0.34
C THR A 118 -16.86 -19.68 0.33
N SER A 119 -16.91 -19.69 1.67
CA SER A 119 -18.14 -20.01 2.42
C SER A 119 -19.27 -19.00 2.21
N LEU A 120 -18.91 -17.77 1.86
CA LEU A 120 -19.84 -16.67 1.55
C LEU A 120 -20.14 -16.52 0.04
N GLY A 121 -19.77 -17.54 -0.76
CA GLY A 121 -20.09 -17.58 -2.18
C GLY A 121 -19.09 -16.89 -3.11
N VAL A 122 -17.93 -16.47 -2.58
CA VAL A 122 -16.83 -15.88 -3.36
C VAL A 122 -15.73 -16.94 -3.51
N PRO A 123 -15.64 -17.68 -4.61
CA PRO A 123 -14.66 -18.75 -4.78
C PRO A 123 -13.26 -18.14 -4.80
N THR A 124 -12.50 -18.44 -3.75
CA THR A 124 -11.14 -17.91 -3.54
C THR A 124 -10.29 -19.02 -2.95
N THR A 125 -9.08 -19.20 -3.48
CA THR A 125 -8.12 -20.16 -2.95
C THR A 125 -7.03 -19.45 -2.15
N PRO A 126 -6.33 -20.13 -1.21
CA PRO A 126 -5.19 -19.54 -0.51
C PRO A 126 -4.07 -19.11 -1.47
N ASP A 127 -3.89 -19.83 -2.60
CA ASP A 127 -2.94 -19.46 -3.63
C ASP A 127 -3.33 -18.15 -4.36
N ASP A 128 -4.62 -17.88 -4.56
CA ASP A 128 -5.10 -16.61 -5.11
C ASP A 128 -4.74 -15.45 -4.17
N VAL A 129 -4.98 -15.61 -2.86
CA VAL A 129 -4.65 -14.59 -1.86
C VAL A 129 -3.13 -14.36 -1.82
N TRP A 130 -2.33 -15.44 -1.85
CA TRP A 130 -0.88 -15.35 -1.95
C TRP A 130 -0.43 -14.62 -3.21
N GLY A 131 -1.01 -14.96 -4.38
CA GLY A 131 -0.69 -14.31 -5.64
C GLY A 131 -0.98 -12.80 -5.60
N ARG A 132 -2.07 -12.40 -4.92
CA ARG A 132 -2.40 -10.98 -4.70
C ARG A 132 -1.43 -10.32 -3.72
N PHE A 133 -1.05 -11.01 -2.65
CA PHE A 133 -0.04 -10.50 -1.71
C PHE A 133 1.30 -10.19 -2.40
N MET A 134 1.73 -11.04 -3.33
CA MET A 134 2.97 -10.91 -4.09
C MET A 134 2.86 -10.05 -5.36
N ASP A 135 1.70 -9.46 -5.63
CA ASP A 135 1.45 -8.70 -6.87
C ASP A 135 2.23 -7.37 -6.86
N LYS A 136 3.28 -7.31 -7.67
CA LYS A 136 4.19 -6.15 -7.79
C LYS A 136 3.59 -4.98 -8.58
N ARG A 137 2.42 -5.14 -9.21
CA ARG A 137 1.73 -4.06 -9.93
C ARG A 137 1.19 -2.99 -8.98
N TYR A 138 0.94 -3.36 -7.73
CA TYR A 138 0.47 -2.46 -6.68
C TYR A 138 1.63 -1.99 -5.82
N SER A 139 1.61 -0.70 -5.48
CA SER A 139 2.57 -0.12 -4.53
C SER A 139 2.56 -0.89 -3.20
N PRO A 140 3.71 -1.02 -2.50
CA PRO A 140 3.77 -1.70 -1.19
C PRO A 140 2.78 -1.18 -0.15
N GLN A 141 2.39 0.10 -0.24
CA GLN A 141 1.47 0.76 0.68
C GLN A 141 0.01 0.71 0.22
N GLU A 142 -0.25 0.21 -0.99
CA GLU A 142 -1.60 0.15 -1.54
C GLU A 142 -2.25 -1.20 -1.23
N PRO A 143 -3.51 -1.20 -0.73
CA PRO A 143 -4.27 -2.43 -0.55
C PRO A 143 -4.57 -3.10 -1.89
N VAL A 144 -4.23 -4.38 -2.00
CA VAL A 144 -4.42 -5.15 -3.23
C VAL A 144 -5.81 -5.79 -3.25
N PRO A 145 -6.62 -5.61 -4.30
CA PRO A 145 -7.94 -6.22 -4.37
C PRO A 145 -7.84 -7.75 -4.49
N VAL A 146 -8.50 -8.46 -3.58
CA VAL A 146 -8.61 -9.92 -3.57
C VAL A 146 -9.92 -10.36 -4.21
N ALA A 147 -11.03 -9.70 -3.85
CA ALA A 147 -12.34 -9.99 -4.39
C ALA A 147 -13.10 -8.68 -4.65
N GLU A 148 -13.75 -8.61 -5.79
CA GLU A 148 -14.55 -7.48 -6.21
C GLU A 148 -16.01 -7.88 -6.36
N ASP A 149 -16.90 -6.89 -6.25
CA ASP A 149 -18.34 -7.07 -6.42
C ASP A 149 -18.93 -8.11 -5.44
N VAL A 150 -18.45 -8.07 -4.20
CA VAL A 150 -18.94 -8.98 -3.17
C VAL A 150 -20.24 -8.49 -2.56
N SER A 151 -20.98 -9.40 -1.96
CA SER A 151 -22.27 -9.09 -1.33
C SER A 151 -22.11 -8.35 0.00
N VAL A 152 -23.20 -7.73 0.46
CA VAL A 152 -23.22 -7.02 1.76
C VAL A 152 -22.98 -7.97 2.93
N GLU A 153 -23.39 -9.24 2.78
CA GLU A 153 -23.16 -10.27 3.80
C GLU A 153 -21.66 -10.54 4.02
N VAL A 154 -20.87 -10.51 2.93
CA VAL A 154 -19.40 -10.61 3.00
C VAL A 154 -18.81 -9.41 3.72
N GLU A 155 -19.26 -8.19 3.39
CA GLU A 155 -18.84 -6.96 4.08
C GLU A 155 -19.11 -7.06 5.58
N GLN A 156 -20.34 -7.39 5.97
CA GLN A 156 -20.71 -7.51 7.37
C GLN A 156 -19.90 -8.58 8.11
N TYR A 157 -19.76 -9.75 7.53
CA TYR A 157 -19.00 -10.85 8.13
C TYR A 157 -17.54 -10.49 8.40
N LEU A 158 -16.88 -9.87 7.42
CA LEU A 158 -15.46 -9.50 7.55
C LEU A 158 -15.26 -8.32 8.51
N VAL A 159 -16.15 -7.32 8.47
CA VAL A 159 -16.06 -6.15 9.35
C VAL A 159 -16.31 -6.55 10.83
N GLU A 160 -17.32 -7.39 11.08
CA GLU A 160 -17.61 -7.88 12.44
C GLU A 160 -16.47 -8.72 13.03
N ARG A 161 -15.70 -9.39 12.18
CA ARG A 161 -14.60 -10.28 12.58
C ARG A 161 -13.22 -9.77 12.15
N ALA A 162 -13.05 -8.45 12.03
CA ALA A 162 -11.81 -7.84 11.57
C ALA A 162 -10.55 -8.29 12.34
N VAL A 163 -10.71 -8.68 13.61
CA VAL A 163 -9.61 -9.19 14.44
C VAL A 163 -9.10 -10.56 13.95
N ASP A 164 -9.98 -11.38 13.35
CA ASP A 164 -9.65 -12.72 12.85
C ASP A 164 -8.98 -12.66 11.46
N PHE A 165 -9.09 -11.51 10.78
CA PHE A 165 -8.63 -11.29 9.40
C PHE A 165 -7.63 -10.14 9.32
N PRO A 166 -6.40 -10.30 9.83
CA PRO A 166 -5.40 -9.24 9.79
C PRO A 166 -5.07 -8.85 8.35
N GLY A 167 -5.00 -7.54 8.09
CA GLY A 167 -4.73 -6.98 6.76
C GLY A 167 -5.92 -6.98 5.80
N VAL A 168 -7.08 -7.53 6.15
CA VAL A 168 -8.26 -7.46 5.29
C VAL A 168 -8.96 -6.11 5.47
N ILE A 169 -9.15 -5.40 4.36
CA ILE A 169 -9.88 -4.14 4.29
C ILE A 169 -11.06 -4.32 3.37
N VAL A 170 -12.25 -3.92 3.84
CA VAL A 170 -13.45 -3.89 3.02
C VAL A 170 -13.79 -2.44 2.72
N ALA A 171 -13.89 -2.09 1.45
CA ALA A 171 -14.16 -0.73 1.00
C ALA A 171 -15.18 -0.72 -0.13
N ARG A 172 -15.98 0.35 -0.18
CA ARG A 172 -16.89 0.59 -1.30
C ARG A 172 -16.17 1.41 -2.36
N LYS A 173 -16.05 0.85 -3.56
CA LYS A 173 -15.47 1.51 -4.72
C LYS A 173 -16.52 1.78 -5.77
N THR A 174 -16.29 2.81 -6.57
CA THR A 174 -17.16 3.14 -7.72
C THR A 174 -16.56 2.52 -8.97
N VAL A 175 -17.30 1.61 -9.59
CA VAL A 175 -16.92 0.96 -10.85
C VAL A 175 -17.79 1.43 -11.99
N ARG A 176 -17.26 1.32 -13.20
CA ARG A 176 -17.98 1.67 -14.42
C ARG A 176 -19.00 0.60 -14.75
N GLU A 177 -20.23 1.02 -15.06
CA GLU A 177 -21.31 0.15 -15.50
C GLU A 177 -21.71 0.47 -16.93
N TYR A 178 -21.88 -0.58 -17.72
CA TYR A 178 -22.28 -0.52 -19.12
C TYR A 178 -23.64 -1.24 -19.27
N PRO A 179 -24.76 -0.54 -19.07
CA PRO A 179 -26.09 -1.16 -19.05
C PRO A 179 -26.44 -1.92 -20.35
N TYR A 180 -25.81 -1.53 -21.45
CA TYR A 180 -26.04 -2.15 -22.78
C TYR A 180 -24.90 -3.10 -23.20
N GLY A 181 -24.05 -3.54 -22.26
CA GLY A 181 -22.95 -4.45 -22.54
C GLY A 181 -21.97 -3.89 -23.58
N PRO A 182 -21.63 -4.66 -24.63
CA PRO A 182 -20.61 -4.26 -25.62
C PRO A 182 -21.10 -3.21 -26.62
N LEU A 183 -22.31 -2.65 -26.47
CA LEU A 183 -22.84 -1.63 -27.37
C LEU A 183 -21.89 -0.41 -27.42
N ALA A 184 -21.49 -0.04 -28.61
CA ALA A 184 -20.60 1.07 -28.89
C ALA A 184 -19.20 0.98 -28.21
N ALA A 185 -18.73 -0.22 -27.85
CA ALA A 185 -17.44 -0.42 -27.19
C ALA A 185 -16.26 0.17 -27.96
N HIS A 186 -16.33 0.15 -29.30
CA HIS A 186 -15.32 0.74 -30.19
C HIS A 186 -15.27 2.29 -30.13
N VAL A 187 -16.32 2.94 -29.66
CA VAL A 187 -16.40 4.40 -29.48
C VAL A 187 -16.13 4.77 -28.03
N LEU A 188 -16.68 3.99 -27.09
CA LEU A 188 -16.58 4.25 -25.65
C LEU A 188 -15.21 3.87 -25.08
N GLY A 189 -14.48 2.95 -25.76
CA GLY A 189 -13.23 2.41 -25.28
C GLY A 189 -13.44 1.51 -24.05
N TYR A 190 -12.34 1.24 -23.38
CA TYR A 190 -12.32 0.50 -22.12
C TYR A 190 -11.52 1.28 -21.07
N VAL A 191 -11.77 0.93 -19.83
CA VAL A 191 -11.03 1.46 -18.69
C VAL A 191 -10.08 0.36 -18.20
N GLY A 192 -8.80 0.64 -18.16
CA GLY A 192 -7.78 -0.27 -17.68
C GLY A 192 -6.71 0.48 -16.89
N GLU A 193 -5.91 -0.25 -16.17
CA GLU A 193 -4.71 0.28 -15.55
C GLU A 193 -3.70 0.65 -16.64
N ILE A 194 -2.99 1.77 -16.45
CA ILE A 194 -1.91 2.19 -17.33
C ILE A 194 -0.74 1.21 -17.17
N ASN A 195 -0.16 0.77 -18.26
CA ASN A 195 1.01 -0.09 -18.20
C ASN A 195 2.30 0.70 -17.99
N GLU A 196 3.35 0.01 -17.57
CA GLU A 196 4.64 0.62 -17.20
C GLU A 196 5.31 1.35 -18.41
N GLU A 197 5.15 0.83 -19.62
CA GLU A 197 5.66 1.44 -20.84
C GLU A 197 4.95 2.76 -21.17
N GLU A 198 3.64 2.83 -20.98
CA GLU A 198 2.85 4.06 -21.18
C GLU A 198 3.15 5.11 -20.11
N LEU A 199 3.44 4.70 -18.87
CA LEU A 199 3.87 5.57 -17.78
C LEU A 199 5.19 6.24 -18.12
N LEU A 200 6.19 5.45 -18.53
CA LEU A 200 7.50 5.94 -18.94
C LEU A 200 7.43 6.86 -20.16
N ALA A 201 6.59 6.50 -21.15
CA ALA A 201 6.43 7.30 -22.38
C ALA A 201 5.80 8.69 -22.12
N ARG A 202 5.01 8.82 -21.05
CA ARG A 202 4.34 10.09 -20.69
C ARG A 202 5.10 10.92 -19.67
N GLY A 203 6.24 10.45 -19.14
CA GLY A 203 7.08 11.17 -18.18
C GLY A 203 6.36 11.45 -16.86
N VAL A 204 5.35 10.68 -16.52
CA VAL A 204 4.64 10.77 -15.25
C VAL A 204 5.37 9.86 -14.25
N GLU A 205 5.88 10.43 -13.16
CA GLU A 205 6.40 9.62 -12.06
C GLU A 205 5.33 8.64 -11.63
N ALA A 206 5.76 7.40 -11.33
CA ALA A 206 4.90 6.29 -10.90
C ALA A 206 4.18 6.64 -9.59
N VAL A 207 3.10 7.34 -9.73
CA VAL A 207 2.15 7.57 -8.67
C VAL A 207 0.94 6.73 -9.07
N SER A 208 0.60 5.70 -8.31
CA SER A 208 -0.56 4.80 -8.40
C SER A 208 -1.78 5.47 -9.00
N TYR A 209 -2.05 5.27 -10.34
CA TYR A 209 -3.25 5.90 -10.87
C TYR A 209 -3.85 5.34 -12.11
N THR A 210 -5.05 5.19 -12.02
CA THR A 210 -6.11 5.28 -13.03
C THR A 210 -6.24 6.71 -13.59
N HIS A 211 -5.27 7.22 -14.30
CA HIS A 211 -5.46 8.36 -15.17
C HIS A 211 -5.88 7.89 -16.57
N LEU A 212 -7.19 7.93 -16.79
CA LEU A 212 -7.75 7.82 -18.12
C LEU A 212 -7.62 9.13 -18.85
N THR A 213 -6.71 9.18 -19.79
CA THR A 213 -6.85 10.07 -20.91
C THR A 213 -7.28 9.23 -22.11
N LEU A 214 -8.53 9.39 -22.53
CA LEU A 214 -8.92 9.03 -23.87
C LEU A 214 -7.97 9.71 -24.83
N PRO A 215 -7.37 9.01 -25.82
CA PRO A 215 -6.65 9.69 -26.88
C PRO A 215 -7.67 10.51 -27.67
N THR A 216 -7.79 11.79 -27.37
CA THR A 216 -8.38 12.75 -28.29
C THR A 216 -7.46 12.79 -29.49
N LYS A 217 -7.88 12.15 -30.57
CA LYS A 217 -7.28 12.37 -31.88
C LYS A 217 -7.57 13.82 -32.24
N GLU A 218 -6.58 14.70 -32.08
CA GLU A 218 -6.62 16.02 -32.67
C GLU A 218 -6.69 15.79 -34.18
N GLY A 219 -7.83 16.15 -34.75
CA GLY A 219 -8.03 16.13 -36.18
C GLY A 219 -7.26 17.29 -36.81
N GLU A 220 -6.39 16.99 -37.75
CA GLU A 220 -6.05 17.88 -38.86
C GLU A 220 -7.24 18.01 -39.80
#